data_84ef0949526dc192f9505371b6a0a75a
#
_entry.id   84ef0949526dc192f9505371b6a0a75a
#
_cell.length_a   1.000
_cell.length_b   1.000
_cell.length_c   1.000
_cell.angle_alpha   90.00
_cell.angle_beta   90.00
_cell.angle_gamma   90.00
#
_symmetry.space_group_name_H-M   'P 1'
#
loop_
_entity.id
_entity.type
_entity.pdbx_description
1 polymer ?
#
loop_
_entity_poly.entity_id
_entity_poly.type
_entity_poly.pdbx_seq_one_letter_code
_entity_poly.pdbx_strand_id
1 'polypeptide(L)'
;MKCPFCSSDNTRVIDSRPADDNSSIRRRRLCDDCGKRFTTYEKVETIPLIVIKKDNNREQYDRSKIEKGVLLACHKRPISADTISKLVDEVEIEIFAREEKEISTSLIGELIMDRLKELDAVAYVRFASVYREFKDVNTFMTELKKMLDTK
;
A
#
# COMPACT_ATOMS: atom_id res chain seq x y z
N MET A 1 0.20 -29.32 13.84
CA MET A 1 0.06 -28.12 14.71
C MET A 1 -0.14 -28.61 16.13
N LYS A 2 0.61 -28.09 17.09
CA LYS A 2 0.53 -28.56 18.50
C LYS A 2 -0.78 -28.15 19.17
N CYS A 3 -1.33 -29.07 19.96
CA CYS A 3 -2.49 -28.81 20.79
C CYS A 3 -2.14 -27.79 21.91
N PRO A 4 -2.89 -26.69 22.08
CA PRO A 4 -2.60 -25.69 23.12
C PRO A 4 -2.85 -26.19 24.54
N PHE A 5 -3.49 -27.34 24.72
CA PHE A 5 -3.84 -27.88 26.02
C PHE A 5 -2.91 -29.00 26.52
N CYS A 6 -2.37 -29.83 25.61
CA CYS A 6 -1.50 -30.94 25.97
C CYS A 6 -0.21 -31.03 25.16
N SER A 7 0.03 -30.05 24.27
CA SER A 7 1.22 -29.93 23.41
C SER A 7 1.44 -31.13 22.45
N SER A 8 0.48 -32.00 22.29
CA SER A 8 0.54 -33.10 21.32
C SER A 8 0.42 -32.59 19.90
N ASP A 9 1.14 -33.23 18.97
CA ASP A 9 1.05 -32.95 17.53
C ASP A 9 -0.10 -33.70 16.84
N ASN A 10 -0.75 -34.61 17.54
CA ASN A 10 -1.83 -35.46 17.02
C ASN A 10 -3.15 -34.65 16.99
N THR A 11 -3.27 -33.75 16.04
CA THR A 11 -4.43 -32.89 15.86
C THR A 11 -4.95 -32.94 14.44
N ARG A 12 -6.27 -32.97 14.27
CA ARG A 12 -6.92 -32.93 12.95
C ARG A 12 -7.92 -31.80 12.82
N VAL A 13 -8.19 -31.40 11.57
CA VAL A 13 -9.23 -30.41 11.25
C VAL A 13 -10.56 -31.12 11.14
N ILE A 14 -11.56 -30.62 11.85
CA ILE A 14 -12.93 -31.18 11.83
C ILE A 14 -13.93 -30.26 11.10
N ASP A 15 -13.63 -28.98 10.94
CA ASP A 15 -14.46 -28.02 10.19
C ASP A 15 -13.58 -26.89 9.66
N SER A 16 -13.92 -26.38 8.46
CA SER A 16 -13.24 -25.26 7.82
C SER A 16 -14.29 -24.35 7.20
N ARG A 17 -14.22 -23.06 7.52
CA ARG A 17 -15.13 -22.04 6.98
C ARG A 17 -14.38 -20.77 6.65
N PRO A 18 -14.76 -20.05 5.58
CA PRO A 18 -14.25 -18.72 5.35
C PRO A 18 -14.65 -17.80 6.50
N ALA A 19 -13.78 -16.84 6.81
CA ALA A 19 -13.99 -15.81 7.81
C ALA A 19 -13.46 -14.47 7.25
N ASP A 20 -13.92 -13.36 7.82
CA ASP A 20 -13.47 -12.01 7.47
C ASP A 20 -13.52 -11.75 5.95
N ASP A 21 -14.70 -11.79 5.34
CA ASP A 21 -14.95 -11.54 3.92
C ASP A 21 -14.06 -12.39 2.96
N ASN A 22 -13.81 -13.65 3.33
CA ASN A 22 -12.91 -14.59 2.65
C ASN A 22 -11.41 -14.24 2.75
N SER A 23 -10.99 -13.28 3.57
CA SER A 23 -9.57 -12.94 3.77
C SER A 23 -8.84 -13.94 4.68
N SER A 24 -9.58 -14.81 5.38
CA SER A 24 -9.02 -15.85 6.22
C SER A 24 -9.88 -17.12 6.23
N ILE A 25 -9.28 -18.24 6.64
CA ILE A 25 -9.98 -19.51 6.83
C ILE A 25 -9.96 -19.84 8.32
N ARG A 26 -11.16 -19.93 8.91
CA ARG A 26 -11.34 -20.42 10.27
C ARG A 26 -11.39 -21.94 10.26
N ARG A 27 -10.47 -22.59 10.99
CA ARG A 27 -10.43 -24.04 11.12
C ARG A 27 -10.70 -24.47 12.55
N ARG A 28 -11.67 -25.35 12.74
CA ARG A 28 -11.92 -26.02 14.01
C ARG A 28 -11.14 -27.32 14.06
N ARG A 29 -10.35 -27.50 15.09
CA ARG A 29 -9.47 -28.64 15.27
C ARG A 29 -9.87 -29.48 16.50
N LEU A 30 -9.58 -30.77 16.43
CA LEU A 30 -9.70 -31.70 17.52
C LEU A 30 -8.31 -32.29 17.81
N CYS A 31 -7.95 -32.38 19.08
CA CYS A 31 -6.80 -33.16 19.51
C CYS A 31 -7.26 -34.56 19.81
N ASP A 32 -6.68 -35.57 19.15
CA ASP A 32 -7.06 -36.96 19.33
C ASP A 32 -6.54 -37.54 20.65
N ASP A 33 -5.49 -36.93 21.24
CA ASP A 33 -4.92 -37.40 22.52
C ASP A 33 -5.69 -36.89 23.76
N CYS A 34 -6.06 -35.60 23.79
CA CYS A 34 -6.77 -35.03 24.95
C CYS A 34 -8.26 -34.78 24.70
N GLY A 35 -8.77 -35.00 23.50
CA GLY A 35 -10.17 -34.80 23.13
C GLY A 35 -10.65 -33.34 23.08
N LYS A 36 -9.78 -32.38 23.37
CA LYS A 36 -10.16 -30.96 23.39
C LYS A 36 -10.19 -30.38 21.99
N ARG A 37 -11.12 -29.42 21.78
CA ARG A 37 -11.29 -28.68 20.54
C ARG A 37 -10.69 -27.30 20.68
N PHE A 38 -10.07 -26.80 19.59
CA PHE A 38 -9.55 -25.44 19.50
C PHE A 38 -9.76 -24.90 18.09
N THR A 39 -9.67 -23.58 17.96
CA THR A 39 -9.85 -22.89 16.68
C THR A 39 -8.55 -22.27 16.26
N THR A 40 -8.24 -22.35 14.97
CA THR A 40 -7.11 -21.67 14.34
C THR A 40 -7.59 -20.87 13.15
N TYR A 41 -6.84 -19.83 12.81
CA TYR A 41 -7.07 -19.05 11.61
C TYR A 41 -5.85 -19.17 10.70
N GLU A 42 -6.14 -19.45 9.44
CA GLU A 42 -5.15 -19.38 8.37
C GLU A 42 -5.34 -18.05 7.65
N LYS A 43 -4.30 -17.25 7.62
CA LYS A 43 -4.27 -15.96 6.94
C LYS A 43 -3.11 -15.92 5.97
N VAL A 44 -3.28 -15.21 4.86
CA VAL A 44 -2.16 -14.93 3.96
C VAL A 44 -1.13 -14.11 4.73
N GLU A 45 0.11 -14.55 4.73
CA GLU A 45 1.21 -13.78 5.30
C GLU A 45 1.48 -12.57 4.41
N THR A 46 1.23 -11.39 4.94
CA THR A 46 1.61 -10.15 4.26
C THR A 46 3.01 -9.76 4.71
N ILE A 47 3.97 -9.86 3.80
CA ILE A 47 5.33 -9.34 4.05
C ILE A 47 5.20 -7.80 4.10
N PRO A 48 5.60 -7.15 5.21
CA PRO A 48 5.53 -5.70 5.27
C PRO A 48 6.49 -5.09 4.24
N LEU A 49 5.94 -4.24 3.37
CA LEU A 49 6.73 -3.46 2.43
C LEU A 49 7.46 -2.34 3.19
N ILE A 50 8.75 -2.23 2.97
CA ILE A 50 9.59 -1.19 3.57
C ILE A 50 9.83 -0.07 2.56
N VAL A 51 9.67 1.15 3.00
CA VAL A 51 9.94 2.34 2.20
C VAL A 51 11.29 2.95 2.60
N ILE A 52 12.17 3.08 1.61
CA ILE A 52 13.47 3.73 1.76
C ILE A 52 13.30 5.22 1.43
N LYS A 53 13.56 6.07 2.42
CA LYS A 53 13.52 7.52 2.26
C LYS A 53 14.78 8.07 1.58
N LYS A 54 14.74 9.34 1.15
CA LYS A 54 15.87 10.02 0.52
C LYS A 54 17.13 10.09 1.42
N ASP A 55 16.94 10.13 2.74
CA ASP A 55 18.00 10.09 3.76
C ASP A 55 18.46 8.66 4.14
N ASN A 56 18.05 7.66 3.35
CA ASN A 56 18.28 6.23 3.56
C ASN A 56 17.59 5.64 4.82
N ASN A 57 16.77 6.39 5.52
CA ASN A 57 15.93 5.84 6.58
C ASN A 57 14.89 4.87 6.01
N ARG A 58 14.59 3.83 6.78
CA ARG A 58 13.61 2.80 6.43
C ARG A 58 12.40 2.92 7.32
N GLU A 59 11.22 2.91 6.73
CA GLU A 59 9.96 2.86 7.46
C GLU A 59 8.99 1.88 6.80
N GLN A 60 8.04 1.37 7.56
CA GLN A 60 6.99 0.54 7.00
C GLN A 60 6.11 1.39 6.06
N TYR A 61 5.69 0.78 4.95
CA TYR A 61 4.72 1.39 4.04
C TYR A 61 3.45 1.77 4.78
N ASP A 62 2.97 2.98 4.53
CA ASP A 62 1.75 3.52 5.13
C ASP A 62 0.94 4.26 4.06
N ARG A 63 -0.15 3.61 3.62
CA ARG A 63 -1.10 4.15 2.64
C ARG A 63 -1.56 5.56 3.01
N SER A 64 -1.83 5.81 4.29
CA SER A 64 -2.36 7.10 4.76
C SER A 64 -1.44 8.29 4.45
N LYS A 65 -0.13 8.06 4.36
CA LYS A 65 0.84 9.09 3.98
C LYS A 65 0.72 9.48 2.53
N ILE A 66 0.50 8.51 1.65
CA ILE A 66 0.26 8.75 0.22
C ILE A 66 -1.05 9.50 0.02
N GLU A 67 -2.14 9.01 0.62
CA GLU A 67 -3.45 9.65 0.54
C GLU A 67 -3.42 11.11 0.98
N LYS A 68 -2.78 11.40 2.11
CA LYS A 68 -2.62 12.77 2.63
C LYS A 68 -1.84 13.64 1.66
N GLY A 69 -0.76 13.14 1.07
CA GLY A 69 0.04 13.87 0.08
C GLY A 69 -0.76 14.22 -1.17
N VAL A 70 -1.49 13.25 -1.72
CA VAL A 70 -2.35 13.44 -2.90
C VAL A 70 -3.52 14.38 -2.57
N LEU A 71 -4.19 14.19 -1.42
CA LEU A 71 -5.29 15.05 -0.98
C LEU A 71 -4.85 16.52 -0.87
N LEU A 72 -3.67 16.77 -0.31
CA LEU A 72 -3.12 18.12 -0.19
C LEU A 72 -2.86 18.75 -1.56
N ALA A 73 -2.33 17.99 -2.51
CA ALA A 73 -2.10 18.46 -3.88
C ALA A 73 -3.43 18.76 -4.61
N CYS A 74 -4.45 17.94 -4.37
CA CYS A 74 -5.78 18.10 -4.97
C CYS A 74 -6.69 19.11 -4.24
N HIS A 75 -6.21 19.77 -3.16
CA HIS A 75 -7.02 20.70 -2.38
C HIS A 75 -7.58 21.84 -3.24
N LYS A 76 -8.90 22.12 -3.12
CA LYS A 76 -9.66 23.10 -3.94
C LYS A 76 -9.67 22.79 -5.45
N ARG A 77 -9.41 21.53 -5.85
CA ARG A 77 -9.66 21.06 -7.22
C ARG A 77 -10.96 20.27 -7.26
N PRO A 78 -11.67 20.22 -8.41
CA PRO A 78 -12.92 19.46 -8.56
C PRO A 78 -12.63 17.95 -8.69
N ILE A 79 -11.93 17.39 -7.73
CA ILE A 79 -11.54 15.98 -7.67
C ILE A 79 -12.18 15.36 -6.43
N SER A 80 -12.95 14.29 -6.63
CA SER A 80 -13.64 13.62 -5.53
C SER A 80 -12.69 12.80 -4.67
N ALA A 81 -13.06 12.54 -3.41
CA ALA A 81 -12.33 11.65 -2.52
C ALA A 81 -12.22 10.23 -3.11
N ASP A 82 -13.27 9.75 -3.78
CA ASP A 82 -13.28 8.44 -4.45
C ASP A 82 -12.25 8.37 -5.58
N THR A 83 -12.06 9.46 -6.34
CA THR A 83 -11.04 9.54 -7.39
C THR A 83 -9.63 9.47 -6.79
N ILE A 84 -9.41 10.16 -5.67
CA ILE A 84 -8.13 10.11 -4.95
C ILE A 84 -7.87 8.69 -4.43
N SER A 85 -8.87 8.04 -3.82
CA SER A 85 -8.74 6.67 -3.34
C SER A 85 -8.38 5.69 -4.46
N LYS A 86 -9.05 5.79 -5.62
CA LYS A 86 -8.75 4.96 -6.80
C LYS A 86 -7.34 5.18 -7.32
N LEU A 87 -6.89 6.44 -7.38
CA LEU A 87 -5.52 6.74 -7.78
C LEU A 87 -4.50 6.05 -6.86
N VAL A 88 -4.75 6.09 -5.55
CA VAL A 88 -3.87 5.43 -4.57
C VAL A 88 -3.94 3.92 -4.70
N ASP A 89 -5.14 3.33 -4.94
CA ASP A 89 -5.30 1.90 -5.19
C ASP A 89 -4.48 1.44 -6.40
N GLU A 90 -4.52 2.20 -7.51
CA GLU A 90 -3.73 1.90 -8.71
C GLU A 90 -2.23 1.94 -8.45
N VAL A 91 -1.76 2.93 -7.68
CA VAL A 91 -0.35 3.03 -7.26
C VAL A 91 0.03 1.85 -6.38
N GLU A 92 -0.82 1.45 -5.43
CA GLU A 92 -0.58 0.28 -4.58
C GLU A 92 -0.51 -1.02 -5.39
N ILE A 93 -1.43 -1.23 -6.33
CA ILE A 93 -1.40 -2.40 -7.22
C ILE A 93 -0.05 -2.49 -7.94
N GLU A 94 0.45 -1.39 -8.48
CA GLU A 94 1.72 -1.37 -9.19
C GLU A 94 2.92 -1.60 -8.26
N ILE A 95 2.89 -1.03 -7.05
CA ILE A 95 3.91 -1.23 -6.03
C ILE A 95 3.99 -2.71 -5.62
N PHE A 96 2.84 -3.31 -5.28
CA PHE A 96 2.81 -4.69 -4.78
C PHE A 96 3.02 -5.73 -5.90
N ALA A 97 2.70 -5.40 -7.16
CA ALA A 97 2.98 -6.27 -8.31
C ALA A 97 4.48 -6.47 -8.56
N ARG A 98 5.35 -5.61 -8.00
CA ARG A 98 6.81 -5.74 -8.13
C ARG A 98 7.40 -6.84 -7.26
N GLU A 99 6.65 -7.35 -6.29
CA GLU A 99 7.09 -8.38 -5.33
C GLU A 99 8.39 -8.02 -4.58
N GLU A 100 8.76 -6.73 -4.56
CA GLU A 100 9.93 -6.22 -3.86
C GLU A 100 9.60 -6.02 -2.37
N LYS A 101 10.56 -6.31 -1.50
CA LYS A 101 10.41 -6.09 -0.05
C LYS A 101 10.70 -4.65 0.36
N GLU A 102 11.48 -3.96 -0.43
CA GLU A 102 11.87 -2.56 -0.21
C GLU A 102 11.61 -1.74 -1.47
N ILE A 103 11.06 -0.53 -1.30
CA ILE A 103 10.78 0.40 -2.39
C ILE A 103 11.24 1.81 -2.00
N SER A 104 11.76 2.58 -2.95
CA SER A 104 12.15 3.96 -2.67
C SER A 104 10.95 4.91 -2.67
N THR A 105 10.98 5.94 -1.82
CA THR A 105 10.01 7.06 -1.91
C THR A 105 10.04 7.71 -3.28
N SER A 106 11.18 7.71 -3.97
CA SER A 106 11.33 8.28 -5.31
C SER A 106 10.44 7.54 -6.32
N LEU A 107 10.42 6.23 -6.29
CA LEU A 107 9.55 5.45 -7.19
C LEU A 107 8.07 5.69 -6.87
N ILE A 108 7.69 5.67 -5.59
CA ILE A 108 6.29 5.96 -5.18
C ILE A 108 5.85 7.33 -5.71
N GLY A 109 6.70 8.33 -5.56
CA GLY A 109 6.37 9.68 -6.01
C GLY A 109 6.27 9.81 -7.53
N GLU A 110 7.12 9.14 -8.30
CA GLU A 110 6.99 9.12 -9.77
C GLU A 110 5.67 8.48 -10.19
N LEU A 111 5.29 7.34 -9.60
CA LEU A 111 4.01 6.68 -9.88
C LEU A 111 2.80 7.59 -9.59
N ILE A 112 2.84 8.32 -8.49
CA ILE A 112 1.80 9.30 -8.15
C ILE A 112 1.77 10.44 -9.17
N MET A 113 2.94 10.98 -9.53
CA MET A 113 3.04 12.08 -10.49
C MET A 113 2.52 11.69 -11.87
N ASP A 114 2.79 10.50 -12.34
CA ASP A 114 2.26 10.00 -13.62
C ASP A 114 0.72 9.98 -13.62
N ARG A 115 0.09 9.52 -12.54
CA ARG A 115 -1.37 9.52 -12.40
C ARG A 115 -1.96 10.94 -12.27
N LEU A 116 -1.29 11.80 -11.48
CA LEU A 116 -1.74 13.19 -11.32
C LEU A 116 -1.61 14.00 -12.61
N LYS A 117 -0.61 13.71 -13.46
CA LYS A 117 -0.41 14.37 -14.74
C LYS A 117 -1.61 14.17 -15.67
N GLU A 118 -2.21 12.98 -15.66
CA GLU A 118 -3.41 12.65 -16.43
C GLU A 118 -4.69 13.22 -15.80
N LEU A 119 -4.73 13.26 -14.46
CA LEU A 119 -5.91 13.65 -13.71
C LEU A 119 -6.11 15.17 -13.67
N ASP A 120 -5.09 15.92 -13.25
CA ASP A 120 -5.15 17.37 -13.06
C ASP A 120 -3.77 18.02 -13.04
N ALA A 121 -3.51 18.87 -14.02
CA ALA A 121 -2.22 19.53 -14.19
C ALA A 121 -1.81 20.40 -12.99
N VAL A 122 -2.77 21.04 -12.30
CA VAL A 122 -2.48 21.87 -11.12
C VAL A 122 -2.11 21.01 -9.92
N ALA A 123 -2.83 19.91 -9.69
CA ALA A 123 -2.51 18.94 -8.64
C ALA A 123 -1.13 18.31 -8.87
N TYR A 124 -0.81 17.94 -10.11
CA TYR A 124 0.53 17.48 -10.48
C TYR A 124 1.61 18.50 -10.10
N VAL A 125 1.47 19.77 -10.52
CA VAL A 125 2.47 20.83 -10.26
C VAL A 125 2.67 21.02 -8.76
N ARG A 126 1.60 21.02 -7.97
CA ARG A 126 1.66 21.13 -6.51
C ARG A 126 2.38 19.95 -5.88
N PHE A 127 2.05 18.73 -6.29
CA PHE A 127 2.70 17.54 -5.78
C PHE A 127 4.19 17.53 -6.15
N ALA A 128 4.51 17.80 -7.42
CA ALA A 128 5.88 17.88 -7.92
C ALA A 128 6.70 18.95 -7.21
N SER A 129 6.12 20.12 -6.87
CA SER A 129 6.82 21.20 -6.19
C SER A 129 7.36 20.81 -4.81
N VAL A 130 6.63 19.96 -4.09
CA VAL A 130 7.06 19.44 -2.78
C VAL A 130 7.96 18.21 -2.95
N TYR A 131 7.58 17.33 -3.87
CA TYR A 131 8.21 16.03 -4.01
C TYR A 131 9.62 16.10 -4.65
N ARG A 132 9.78 16.88 -5.73
CA ARG A 132 11.04 17.00 -6.47
C ARG A 132 12.06 17.96 -5.84
N GLU A 133 11.66 18.73 -4.81
CA GLU A 133 12.55 19.67 -4.12
C GLU A 133 13.38 20.52 -5.10
N PHE A 134 12.70 21.27 -5.96
CA PHE A 134 13.36 22.11 -6.96
C PHE A 134 14.36 23.07 -6.31
N LYS A 135 15.60 23.05 -6.80
CA LYS A 135 16.68 23.89 -6.26
C LYS A 135 16.50 25.37 -6.58
N ASP A 136 15.84 25.67 -7.69
CA ASP A 136 15.60 27.01 -8.19
C ASP A 136 14.36 27.10 -9.09
N VAL A 137 13.93 28.34 -9.35
CA VAL A 137 12.74 28.64 -10.18
C VAL A 137 12.94 28.18 -11.62
N ASN A 138 14.16 28.21 -12.16
CA ASN A 138 14.41 27.86 -13.56
C ASN A 138 14.21 26.35 -13.79
N THR A 139 14.67 25.52 -12.84
CA THR A 139 14.43 24.07 -12.88
C THR A 139 12.94 23.78 -12.83
N PHE A 140 12.19 24.47 -11.97
CA PHE A 140 10.73 24.35 -11.90
C PHE A 140 10.05 24.78 -13.21
N MET A 141 10.45 25.91 -13.80
CA MET A 141 9.92 26.38 -15.08
C MET A 141 10.20 25.42 -16.24
N THR A 142 11.34 24.75 -16.23
CA THR A 142 11.68 23.73 -17.22
C THR A 142 10.73 22.54 -17.13
N GLU A 143 10.37 22.13 -15.93
CA GLU A 143 9.41 21.03 -15.73
C GLU A 143 8.00 21.42 -16.19
N LEU A 144 7.57 22.66 -15.92
CA LEU A 144 6.29 23.18 -16.42
C LEU A 144 6.24 23.23 -17.94
N LYS A 145 7.32 23.64 -18.61
CA LYS A 145 7.40 23.66 -20.08
C LYS A 145 7.24 22.28 -20.67
N LYS A 146 7.89 21.25 -20.11
CA LYS A 146 7.71 19.85 -20.56
C LYS A 146 6.26 19.40 -20.53
N MET A 147 5.47 19.87 -19.57
CA MET A 147 4.05 19.55 -19.49
C MET A 147 3.23 20.23 -20.59
N LEU A 148 3.58 21.45 -20.96
CA LEU A 148 2.89 22.20 -22.01
C LEU A 148 3.20 21.64 -23.40
N ASP A 149 4.42 21.15 -23.60
CA ASP A 149 4.89 20.59 -24.89
C ASP A 149 4.36 19.15 -25.14
N THR A 150 3.75 18.50 -24.13
CA THR A 150 3.21 17.11 -24.23
C THR A 150 1.71 17.09 -24.59
N LYS A 151 1.11 18.22 -24.90
CA LYS A 151 -0.22 18.35 -25.49
C LYS A 151 -0.08 18.65 -26.98
#